data_da8ec7e861cbd61bbc94535d107d8659
#
_entry.id   da8ec7e861cbd61bbc94535d107d8659
#
_cell.length_a   1.000
_cell.length_b   1.000
_cell.length_c   1.000
_cell.angle_alpha   90.00
_cell.angle_beta   90.00
_cell.angle_gamma   90.00
#
_symmetry.space_group_name_H-M   'P 1'
#
loop_
_entity.id
_entity.type
_entity.pdbx_description
1 polymer ?
#
loop_
_entity_poly.entity_id
_entity_poly.type
_entity_poly.pdbx_seq_one_letter_code
_entity_poly.pdbx_strand_id
1 'polypeptide(L)'
;MSRIRHTYRAVVAAAALAVAAVALVPMAARAQDEASSDMVEMPLGALEYALGRPDAPLTVVEFTDYQCPYCRRFQAETWPRLKHDWVDTGKVRFIVRDLPLEIHSAARPAAEAAHCAGEQGQFWRMHDLLLGMQADLSVKGIDGYAHAAGLDMGRFHACVAAHKYSPDIARNIAEADRLQLNGTPSFIIGRTVNGVLTGQRVAGALPYADFDAGLKSLLAGG
;
A
#
# COMPACT_ATOMS: atom_id res chain seq x y z
N MET A 1 -18.06 57.45 -51.57
CA MET A 1 -17.14 56.36 -51.06
C MET A 1 -16.79 56.56 -49.60
N SER A 2 -17.74 56.95 -48.73
CA SER A 2 -17.42 57.28 -47.31
C SER A 2 -18.30 56.58 -46.28
N ARG A 3 -19.18 55.65 -46.67
CA ARG A 3 -20.09 54.95 -45.74
C ARG A 3 -19.70 53.51 -45.42
N ILE A 4 -18.68 52.91 -46.05
CA ILE A 4 -18.27 51.53 -45.88
C ILE A 4 -17.20 51.37 -44.78
N ARG A 5 -16.52 52.44 -44.36
CA ARG A 5 -15.43 52.43 -43.39
C ARG A 5 -15.87 52.38 -41.88
N HIS A 6 -17.14 52.71 -41.61
CA HIS A 6 -17.63 52.75 -40.20
C HIS A 6 -18.23 51.44 -39.71
N THR A 7 -18.68 50.60 -40.62
CA THR A 7 -19.25 49.26 -40.22
C THR A 7 -18.19 48.21 -39.87
N TYR A 8 -16.97 48.32 -40.41
CA TYR A 8 -15.88 47.37 -40.10
C TYR A 8 -15.24 47.61 -38.74
N ARG A 9 -15.30 48.83 -38.20
CA ARG A 9 -14.73 49.11 -36.86
C ARG A 9 -15.61 48.65 -35.70
N ALA A 10 -16.90 48.55 -35.90
CA ALA A 10 -17.83 48.10 -34.86
C ALA A 10 -17.86 46.56 -34.71
N VAL A 11 -17.57 45.82 -35.79
CA VAL A 11 -17.58 44.33 -35.75
C VAL A 11 -16.29 43.78 -35.15
N VAL A 12 -15.16 44.47 -35.30
CA VAL A 12 -13.87 44.01 -34.73
C VAL A 12 -13.79 44.28 -33.21
N ALA A 13 -14.49 45.29 -32.70
CA ALA A 13 -14.52 45.58 -31.26
C ALA A 13 -15.42 44.63 -30.45
N ALA A 14 -16.43 44.01 -31.08
CA ALA A 14 -17.31 43.06 -30.42
C ALA A 14 -16.72 41.63 -30.34
N ALA A 15 -15.78 41.27 -31.22
CA ALA A 15 -15.13 39.95 -31.24
C ALA A 15 -13.97 39.84 -30.25
N ALA A 16 -13.40 40.92 -29.74
CA ALA A 16 -12.27 40.92 -28.80
C ALA A 16 -12.70 40.78 -27.34
N LEU A 17 -13.98 40.93 -27.00
CA LEU A 17 -14.50 40.82 -25.63
C LEU A 17 -15.04 39.42 -25.27
N ALA A 18 -15.18 38.52 -26.25
CA ALA A 18 -15.71 37.18 -26.03
C ALA A 18 -14.64 36.09 -25.73
N VAL A 19 -13.34 36.40 -25.84
CA VAL A 19 -12.24 35.39 -25.65
C VAL A 19 -11.61 35.44 -24.26
N ALA A 20 -11.94 36.42 -23.40
CA ALA A 20 -11.33 36.57 -22.08
C ALA A 20 -12.10 35.89 -20.93
N ALA A 21 -13.18 35.15 -21.21
CA ALA A 21 -13.99 34.48 -20.17
C ALA A 21 -13.74 32.97 -20.04
N VAL A 22 -12.72 32.40 -20.69
CA VAL A 22 -12.36 30.98 -20.55
C VAL A 22 -11.04 30.90 -19.83
N ALA A 23 -11.09 30.47 -18.56
CA ALA A 23 -10.05 29.85 -17.72
C ALA A 23 -9.70 30.60 -16.43
N LEU A 24 -10.68 30.84 -15.60
CA LEU A 24 -10.46 30.91 -14.16
C LEU A 24 -11.22 29.74 -13.52
N VAL A 25 -10.84 28.52 -13.88
CA VAL A 25 -11.13 27.37 -13.00
C VAL A 25 -10.24 27.58 -11.76
N PRO A 26 -10.82 27.79 -10.57
CA PRO A 26 -10.01 28.08 -9.40
C PRO A 26 -9.05 26.90 -9.14
N MET A 27 -7.76 27.19 -8.97
CA MET A 27 -6.71 26.21 -8.61
C MET A 27 -7.11 25.36 -7.39
N ALA A 28 -7.98 25.87 -6.53
CA ALA A 28 -8.57 25.15 -5.40
C ALA A 28 -9.43 23.93 -5.81
N ALA A 29 -10.14 24.00 -6.95
CA ALA A 29 -10.95 22.87 -7.42
C ALA A 29 -10.08 21.70 -7.93
N ARG A 30 -8.95 21.98 -8.55
CA ARG A 30 -8.00 20.95 -8.99
C ARG A 30 -7.30 20.26 -7.81
N ALA A 31 -6.90 21.01 -6.77
CA ALA A 31 -6.28 20.44 -5.59
C ALA A 31 -7.25 19.54 -4.78
N GLN A 32 -8.54 19.83 -4.81
CA GLN A 32 -9.58 18.99 -4.18
C GLN A 32 -9.87 17.71 -4.98
N ASP A 33 -9.80 17.77 -6.31
CA ASP A 33 -9.96 16.58 -7.17
C ASP A 33 -8.76 15.61 -7.06
N GLU A 34 -7.54 16.13 -6.99
CA GLU A 34 -6.35 15.30 -6.80
C GLU A 34 -6.34 14.64 -5.40
N ALA A 35 -6.71 15.34 -4.35
CA ALA A 35 -6.81 14.79 -3.00
C ALA A 35 -7.94 13.75 -2.87
N SER A 36 -9.02 13.88 -3.63
CA SER A 36 -10.13 12.93 -3.71
C SER A 36 -9.76 11.65 -4.49
N SER A 37 -8.84 11.74 -5.45
CA SER A 37 -8.42 10.59 -6.28
C SER A 37 -7.57 9.58 -5.53
N ASP A 38 -6.94 9.96 -4.42
CA ASP A 38 -6.05 9.10 -3.63
C ASP A 38 -6.77 8.35 -2.50
N MET A 39 -8.03 8.71 -2.21
CA MET A 39 -8.84 8.00 -1.22
C MET A 39 -9.46 6.75 -1.82
N VAL A 40 -9.30 5.63 -1.12
CA VAL A 40 -9.82 4.32 -1.52
C VAL A 40 -10.55 3.64 -0.38
N GLU A 41 -11.45 2.73 -0.74
CA GLU A 41 -12.11 1.82 0.18
C GLU A 41 -11.65 0.38 -0.07
N MET A 42 -11.32 -0.31 1.02
CA MET A 42 -10.84 -1.68 0.98
C MET A 42 -11.50 -2.50 2.10
N PRO A 43 -12.21 -3.60 1.78
CA PRO A 43 -12.70 -4.52 2.78
C PRO A 43 -11.53 -5.25 3.44
N LEU A 44 -11.57 -5.35 4.78
CA LEU A 44 -10.64 -6.18 5.53
C LEU A 44 -11.24 -7.56 5.73
N GLY A 45 -10.46 -8.59 5.43
CA GLY A 45 -10.85 -9.99 5.58
C GLY A 45 -10.81 -10.46 7.04
N ALA A 46 -11.38 -11.65 7.28
CA ALA A 46 -11.31 -12.31 8.59
C ALA A 46 -9.93 -12.91 8.88
N LEU A 47 -9.15 -13.23 7.84
CA LEU A 47 -7.83 -13.84 7.93
C LEU A 47 -6.77 -12.81 7.51
N GLU A 48 -6.49 -11.87 8.41
CA GLU A 48 -5.46 -10.86 8.20
C GLU A 48 -4.28 -11.13 9.14
N TYR A 49 -3.06 -11.09 8.61
CA TYR A 49 -1.87 -11.05 9.45
C TYR A 49 -1.69 -9.62 9.95
N ALA A 50 -2.18 -9.38 11.16
CA ALA A 50 -2.22 -8.05 11.77
C ALA A 50 -1.39 -7.98 13.05
N LEU A 51 -0.76 -6.84 13.29
CA LEU A 51 -0.18 -6.43 14.56
C LEU A 51 -0.92 -5.19 15.10
N GLY A 52 -0.82 -5.01 16.41
CA GLY A 52 -1.52 -3.92 17.09
C GLY A 52 -2.95 -4.30 17.50
N ARG A 53 -3.66 -3.33 18.06
CA ARG A 53 -5.01 -3.56 18.59
C ARG A 53 -6.05 -3.63 17.46
N PRO A 54 -7.03 -4.52 17.52
CA PRO A 54 -8.13 -4.57 16.54
C PRO A 54 -8.96 -3.28 16.47
N ASP A 55 -9.05 -2.56 17.59
CA ASP A 55 -9.78 -1.29 17.77
C ASP A 55 -8.87 -0.06 17.68
N ALA A 56 -7.68 -0.17 17.14
CA ALA A 56 -6.80 0.96 16.92
C ALA A 56 -7.46 2.03 16.05
N PRO A 57 -7.29 3.34 16.37
CA PRO A 57 -7.95 4.43 15.64
C PRO A 57 -7.54 4.53 14.18
N LEU A 58 -6.36 4.04 13.83
CA LEU A 58 -5.86 4.00 12.46
C LEU A 58 -5.49 2.57 12.05
N THR A 59 -5.63 2.30 10.75
CA THR A 59 -5.17 1.07 10.12
C THR A 59 -4.19 1.40 9.01
N VAL A 60 -3.09 0.67 8.95
CA VAL A 60 -2.12 0.69 7.87
C VAL A 60 -2.10 -0.71 7.25
N VAL A 61 -2.37 -0.82 5.96
CA VAL A 61 -2.21 -2.06 5.20
C VAL A 61 -1.04 -1.88 4.26
N GLU A 62 -0.01 -2.70 4.42
CA GLU A 62 1.13 -2.80 3.53
C GLU A 62 0.89 -3.89 2.48
N PHE A 63 1.08 -3.54 1.21
CA PHE A 63 1.24 -4.50 0.12
C PHE A 63 2.73 -4.67 -0.13
N THR A 64 3.24 -5.87 0.14
CA THR A 64 4.67 -6.17 0.17
C THR A 64 5.07 -7.25 -0.82
N ASP A 65 6.34 -7.22 -1.21
CA ASP A 65 7.01 -8.21 -2.04
C ASP A 65 8.34 -8.58 -1.38
N TYR A 66 8.49 -9.85 -1.04
CA TYR A 66 9.65 -10.35 -0.30
C TYR A 66 10.98 -10.26 -1.08
N GLN A 67 10.94 -10.11 -2.41
CA GLN A 67 12.14 -9.92 -3.23
C GLN A 67 12.42 -8.44 -3.54
N CYS A 68 11.49 -7.53 -3.23
CA CYS A 68 11.63 -6.11 -3.53
C CYS A 68 12.66 -5.41 -2.62
N PRO A 69 13.68 -4.74 -3.18
CA PRO A 69 14.68 -4.04 -2.37
C PRO A 69 14.09 -2.86 -1.57
N TYR A 70 13.01 -2.25 -2.06
CA TYR A 70 12.34 -1.17 -1.35
C TYR A 70 11.52 -1.67 -0.16
N CYS A 71 10.92 -2.87 -0.22
CA CYS A 71 10.27 -3.50 0.94
C CYS A 71 11.29 -3.80 2.02
N ARG A 72 12.47 -4.33 1.65
CA ARG A 72 13.60 -4.51 2.58
C ARG A 72 14.02 -3.19 3.22
N ARG A 73 14.13 -2.11 2.44
CA ARG A 73 14.50 -0.80 2.98
C ARG A 73 13.47 -0.30 3.99
N PHE A 74 12.17 -0.39 3.69
CA PHE A 74 11.11 -0.07 4.64
C PHE A 74 11.24 -0.90 5.92
N GLN A 75 11.41 -2.21 5.79
CA GLN A 75 11.57 -3.13 6.92
C GLN A 75 12.77 -2.78 7.81
N ALA A 76 13.90 -2.35 7.20
CA ALA A 76 15.12 -2.05 7.95
C ALA A 76 15.12 -0.64 8.57
N GLU A 77 14.62 0.36 7.85
CA GLU A 77 14.82 1.78 8.19
C GLU A 77 13.58 2.43 8.84
N THR A 78 12.38 2.03 8.45
CA THR A 78 11.13 2.69 8.88
C THR A 78 10.34 1.84 9.86
N TRP A 79 10.17 0.55 9.55
CA TRP A 79 9.31 -0.37 10.31
C TRP A 79 9.62 -0.44 11.80
N PRO A 80 10.88 -0.53 12.28
CA PRO A 80 11.16 -0.67 13.71
C PRO A 80 10.61 0.48 14.54
N ARG A 81 10.74 1.72 14.03
CA ARG A 81 10.19 2.90 14.71
C ARG A 81 8.68 3.00 14.57
N LEU A 82 8.14 2.72 13.39
CA LEU A 82 6.70 2.70 13.15
C LEU A 82 6.01 1.69 14.07
N LYS A 83 6.58 0.49 14.19
CA LYS A 83 6.08 -0.52 15.11
C LYS A 83 6.09 -0.04 16.55
N HIS A 84 7.23 0.43 17.05
CA HIS A 84 7.41 0.87 18.42
C HIS A 84 6.49 2.05 18.79
N ASP A 85 6.44 3.11 17.95
CA ASP A 85 5.80 4.37 18.30
C ASP A 85 4.28 4.36 18.02
N TRP A 86 3.82 3.50 17.12
CA TRP A 86 2.44 3.49 16.63
C TRP A 86 1.70 2.19 16.88
N VAL A 87 2.31 1.05 16.53
CA VAL A 87 1.64 -0.26 16.62
C VAL A 87 1.64 -0.75 18.07
N ASP A 88 2.80 -0.78 18.72
CA ASP A 88 2.96 -1.26 20.11
C ASP A 88 2.26 -0.32 21.11
N THR A 89 2.05 0.95 20.75
CA THR A 89 1.27 1.90 21.56
C THR A 89 -0.25 1.84 21.31
N GLY A 90 -0.70 0.96 20.41
CA GLY A 90 -2.12 0.72 20.12
C GLY A 90 -2.80 1.80 19.27
N LYS A 91 -2.04 2.71 18.66
CA LYS A 91 -2.57 3.77 17.79
C LYS A 91 -2.82 3.32 16.36
N VAL A 92 -2.09 2.28 15.92
CA VAL A 92 -2.18 1.71 14.57
C VAL A 92 -2.37 0.21 14.66
N ARG A 93 -3.31 -0.31 13.87
CA ARG A 93 -3.37 -1.71 13.45
C ARG A 93 -2.63 -1.84 12.13
N PHE A 94 -1.58 -2.64 12.09
CA PHE A 94 -0.75 -2.86 10.91
C PHE A 94 -1.05 -4.22 10.31
N ILE A 95 -1.34 -4.28 9.01
CA ILE A 95 -1.72 -5.48 8.27
C ILE A 95 -0.78 -5.64 7.09
N VAL A 96 -0.36 -6.86 6.78
CA VAL A 96 0.44 -7.19 5.60
C VAL A 96 -0.39 -7.97 4.60
N ARG A 97 -0.32 -7.59 3.33
CA ARG A 97 -0.83 -8.31 2.16
C ARG A 97 0.26 -8.51 1.11
N ASP A 98 0.12 -9.55 0.32
CA ASP A 98 1.12 -9.90 -0.69
C ASP A 98 0.87 -9.15 -2.00
N LEU A 99 1.94 -8.66 -2.60
CA LEU A 99 1.96 -8.16 -3.97
C LEU A 99 3.27 -8.61 -4.65
N PRO A 100 3.44 -9.92 -4.88
CA PRO A 100 4.61 -10.43 -5.61
C PRO A 100 4.57 -9.94 -7.05
N LEU A 101 5.52 -9.07 -7.42
CA LEU A 101 5.62 -8.50 -8.75
C LEU A 101 6.14 -9.55 -9.74
N GLU A 102 5.64 -9.52 -10.99
CA GLU A 102 6.01 -10.50 -12.02
C GLU A 102 7.52 -10.55 -12.33
N ILE A 103 8.22 -9.42 -12.15
CA ILE A 103 9.69 -9.32 -12.30
C ILE A 103 10.47 -10.03 -11.20
N HIS A 104 9.82 -10.44 -10.12
CA HIS A 104 10.41 -11.04 -8.92
C HIS A 104 10.03 -12.52 -8.80
N SER A 105 10.75 -13.39 -9.46
CA SER A 105 10.42 -14.84 -9.55
C SER A 105 10.38 -15.57 -8.20
N ALA A 106 11.11 -15.10 -7.18
CA ALA A 106 11.13 -15.69 -5.85
C ALA A 106 10.09 -15.10 -4.89
N ALA A 107 9.41 -14.00 -5.26
CA ALA A 107 8.49 -13.31 -4.37
C ALA A 107 7.25 -14.15 -4.03
N ARG A 108 6.63 -14.82 -5.02
CA ARG A 108 5.45 -15.67 -4.80
C ARG A 108 5.77 -16.90 -3.95
N PRO A 109 6.86 -17.69 -4.19
CA PRO A 109 7.26 -18.76 -3.28
C PRO A 109 7.53 -18.27 -1.85
N ALA A 110 8.15 -17.10 -1.68
CA ALA A 110 8.39 -16.52 -0.37
C ALA A 110 7.09 -16.11 0.35
N ALA A 111 6.12 -15.55 -0.38
CA ALA A 111 4.80 -15.26 0.16
C ALA A 111 4.08 -16.54 0.62
N GLU A 112 4.04 -17.59 -0.21
CA GLU A 112 3.48 -18.89 0.20
C GLU A 112 4.15 -19.45 1.45
N ALA A 113 5.47 -19.32 1.55
CA ALA A 113 6.23 -19.77 2.73
C ALA A 113 5.85 -18.98 3.99
N ALA A 114 5.66 -17.65 3.90
CA ALA A 114 5.21 -16.82 5.01
C ALA A 114 3.82 -17.24 5.51
N HIS A 115 2.88 -17.50 4.59
CA HIS A 115 1.54 -18.00 4.95
C HIS A 115 1.60 -19.40 5.58
N CYS A 116 2.41 -20.33 5.04
CA CYS A 116 2.58 -21.65 5.61
C CYS A 116 3.20 -21.61 7.03
N ALA A 117 4.09 -20.64 7.28
CA ALA A 117 4.56 -20.36 8.63
C ALA A 117 3.45 -19.82 9.53
N GLY A 118 2.54 -19.06 8.97
CA GLY A 118 1.36 -18.51 9.65
C GLY A 118 0.43 -19.59 10.21
N GLU A 119 0.28 -20.75 9.53
CA GLU A 119 -0.46 -21.92 10.06
C GLU A 119 0.11 -22.46 11.37
N GLN A 120 1.37 -22.17 11.63
CA GLN A 120 2.08 -22.56 12.83
C GLN A 120 2.28 -21.39 13.81
N GLY A 121 1.56 -20.28 13.59
CA GLY A 121 1.65 -19.07 14.42
C GLY A 121 2.95 -18.27 14.24
N GLN A 122 3.70 -18.53 13.18
CA GLN A 122 5.03 -17.94 12.96
C GLN A 122 5.08 -17.00 11.73
N PHE A 123 3.92 -16.49 11.29
CA PHE A 123 3.89 -15.57 10.13
C PHE A 123 4.89 -14.41 10.28
N TRP A 124 4.79 -13.64 11.36
CA TRP A 124 5.60 -12.45 11.56
C TRP A 124 7.09 -12.77 11.68
N ARG A 125 7.43 -13.88 12.34
CA ARG A 125 8.81 -14.32 12.42
C ARG A 125 9.38 -14.69 11.05
N MET A 126 8.60 -15.42 10.24
CA MET A 126 9.01 -15.77 8.88
C MET A 126 9.07 -14.53 7.97
N HIS A 127 8.10 -13.62 8.08
CA HIS A 127 8.06 -12.35 7.39
C HIS A 127 9.33 -11.52 7.62
N ASP A 128 9.72 -11.34 8.89
CA ASP A 128 10.93 -10.61 9.26
C ASP A 128 12.20 -11.27 8.68
N LEU A 129 12.29 -12.60 8.71
CA LEU A 129 13.42 -13.36 8.16
C LEU A 129 13.52 -13.21 6.64
N LEU A 130 12.41 -13.33 5.92
CA LEU A 130 12.36 -13.23 4.47
C LEU A 130 12.74 -11.83 3.99
N LEU A 131 12.27 -10.77 4.65
CA LEU A 131 12.62 -9.39 4.33
C LEU A 131 14.02 -9.00 4.83
N GLY A 132 14.43 -9.50 5.99
CA GLY A 132 15.75 -9.21 6.56
C GLY A 132 16.90 -9.88 5.81
N MET A 133 16.66 -11.07 5.26
CA MET A 133 17.66 -11.96 4.64
C MET A 133 17.38 -12.21 3.15
N GLN A 134 16.99 -11.17 2.41
CA GLN A 134 16.65 -11.24 0.97
C GLN A 134 17.75 -11.82 0.05
N ALA A 135 18.97 -11.96 0.56
CA ALA A 135 20.09 -12.43 -0.26
C ALA A 135 19.89 -13.85 -0.82
N ASP A 136 19.08 -14.68 -0.16
CA ASP A 136 18.80 -16.05 -0.63
C ASP A 136 17.32 -16.41 -0.43
N LEU A 137 16.52 -16.18 -1.44
CA LEU A 137 15.12 -16.64 -1.53
C LEU A 137 14.99 -17.93 -2.38
N SER A 138 16.07 -18.66 -2.58
CA SER A 138 16.02 -20.01 -3.13
C SER A 138 15.23 -20.94 -2.20
N VAL A 139 14.82 -22.10 -2.70
CA VAL A 139 14.16 -23.14 -1.88
C VAL A 139 14.97 -23.46 -0.63
N LYS A 140 16.30 -23.59 -0.77
CA LYS A 140 17.20 -23.87 0.37
C LYS A 140 17.24 -22.71 1.37
N GLY A 141 17.26 -21.48 0.88
CA GLY A 141 17.24 -20.28 1.74
C GLY A 141 15.94 -20.18 2.52
N ILE A 142 14.80 -20.35 1.85
CA ILE A 142 13.46 -20.34 2.45
C ILE A 142 13.34 -21.46 3.52
N ASP A 143 13.84 -22.67 3.23
CA ASP A 143 13.90 -23.76 4.22
C ASP A 143 14.75 -23.37 5.42
N GLY A 144 15.89 -22.72 5.20
CA GLY A 144 16.73 -22.19 6.29
C GLY A 144 15.99 -21.20 7.17
N TYR A 145 15.18 -20.33 6.58
CA TYR A 145 14.36 -19.36 7.33
C TYR A 145 13.22 -20.05 8.09
N ALA A 146 12.60 -21.07 7.49
CA ALA A 146 11.58 -21.88 8.14
C ALA A 146 12.13 -22.60 9.38
N HIS A 147 13.32 -23.19 9.28
CA HIS A 147 14.05 -23.77 10.42
C HIS A 147 14.35 -22.71 11.49
N ALA A 148 14.86 -21.53 11.10
CA ALA A 148 15.17 -20.43 12.01
C ALA A 148 13.90 -19.87 12.69
N ALA A 149 12.76 -19.95 12.03
CA ALA A 149 11.46 -19.59 12.58
C ALA A 149 10.92 -20.67 13.57
N GLY A 150 11.55 -21.84 13.64
CA GLY A 150 11.15 -22.92 14.55
C GLY A 150 9.95 -23.72 14.08
N LEU A 151 9.76 -23.85 12.76
CA LEU A 151 8.63 -24.57 12.18
C LEU A 151 8.81 -26.10 12.24
N ASP A 152 7.69 -26.81 12.33
CA ASP A 152 7.60 -28.20 11.91
C ASP A 152 7.77 -28.26 10.38
N MET A 153 8.91 -28.77 9.95
CA MET A 153 9.27 -28.82 8.54
C MET A 153 8.39 -29.75 7.72
N GLY A 154 7.89 -30.83 8.32
CA GLY A 154 6.96 -31.73 7.62
C GLY A 154 5.65 -31.06 7.27
N ARG A 155 5.05 -30.34 8.21
CA ARG A 155 3.84 -29.53 7.98
C ARG A 155 4.12 -28.38 7.02
N PHE A 156 5.27 -27.71 7.17
CA PHE A 156 5.67 -26.60 6.31
C PHE A 156 5.80 -27.04 4.84
N HIS A 157 6.56 -28.11 4.57
CA HIS A 157 6.74 -28.62 3.21
C HIS A 157 5.42 -29.13 2.59
N ALA A 158 4.57 -29.80 3.40
CA ALA A 158 3.26 -30.24 2.92
C ALA A 158 2.37 -29.04 2.49
N CYS A 159 2.39 -27.96 3.28
CA CYS A 159 1.65 -26.73 2.96
C CYS A 159 2.17 -26.07 1.67
N VAL A 160 3.49 -25.89 1.55
CA VAL A 160 4.13 -25.28 0.37
C VAL A 160 3.88 -26.15 -0.88
N ALA A 161 4.09 -27.45 -0.79
CA ALA A 161 3.87 -28.37 -1.91
C ALA A 161 2.40 -28.40 -2.40
N ALA A 162 1.46 -28.17 -1.51
CA ALA A 162 0.04 -28.08 -1.85
C ALA A 162 -0.36 -26.72 -2.44
N HIS A 163 0.54 -25.74 -2.51
CA HIS A 163 0.22 -24.35 -2.94
C HIS A 163 -1.01 -23.80 -2.22
N LYS A 164 -1.14 -24.10 -0.92
CA LYS A 164 -2.37 -23.88 -0.16
C LYS A 164 -2.82 -22.41 -0.16
N TYR A 165 -1.88 -21.48 -0.14
CA TYR A 165 -2.14 -20.04 -0.08
C TYR A 165 -2.08 -19.31 -1.43
N SER A 166 -1.86 -20.03 -2.53
CA SER A 166 -1.87 -19.44 -3.88
C SER A 166 -3.17 -18.67 -4.20
N PRO A 167 -4.37 -19.15 -3.80
CA PRO A 167 -5.62 -18.40 -3.99
C PRO A 167 -5.70 -17.12 -3.13
N ASP A 168 -5.14 -17.12 -1.93
CA ASP A 168 -5.11 -15.94 -1.04
C ASP A 168 -4.21 -14.85 -1.61
N ILE A 169 -3.01 -15.24 -2.05
CA ILE A 169 -2.06 -14.36 -2.73
C ILE A 169 -2.68 -13.78 -4.01
N ALA A 170 -3.39 -14.61 -4.80
CA ALA A 170 -4.08 -14.14 -6.00
C ALA A 170 -5.17 -13.10 -5.67
N ARG A 171 -5.91 -13.27 -4.57
CA ARG A 171 -6.89 -12.27 -4.11
C ARG A 171 -6.22 -10.96 -3.70
N ASN A 172 -5.05 -11.02 -3.02
CA ASN A 172 -4.30 -9.83 -2.64
C ASN A 172 -3.80 -9.07 -3.87
N ILE A 173 -3.32 -9.78 -4.90
CA ILE A 173 -2.90 -9.18 -6.19
C ILE A 173 -4.10 -8.51 -6.88
N ALA A 174 -5.23 -9.20 -7.00
CA ALA A 174 -6.44 -8.63 -7.61
C ALA A 174 -6.96 -7.40 -6.85
N GLU A 175 -6.82 -7.39 -5.52
CA GLU A 175 -7.17 -6.23 -4.72
C GLU A 175 -6.18 -5.07 -4.95
N ALA A 176 -4.88 -5.34 -5.04
CA ALA A 176 -3.87 -4.34 -5.39
C ALA A 176 -4.14 -3.72 -6.77
N ASP A 177 -4.50 -4.55 -7.77
CA ASP A 177 -4.88 -4.09 -9.11
C ASP A 177 -6.11 -3.18 -9.06
N ARG A 178 -7.16 -3.59 -8.33
CA ARG A 178 -8.36 -2.77 -8.13
C ARG A 178 -8.04 -1.42 -7.49
N LEU A 179 -7.09 -1.41 -6.56
CA LEU A 179 -6.60 -0.23 -5.87
C LEU A 179 -5.54 0.54 -6.68
N GLN A 180 -5.20 0.09 -7.90
CA GLN A 180 -4.20 0.69 -8.77
C GLN A 180 -2.80 0.82 -8.11
N LEU A 181 -2.41 -0.20 -7.34
CA LEU A 181 -1.08 -0.26 -6.71
C LEU A 181 -0.09 -0.90 -7.70
N ASN A 182 0.81 -0.11 -8.25
CA ASN A 182 1.71 -0.51 -9.34
C ASN A 182 3.13 -0.87 -8.89
N GLY A 183 3.36 -0.99 -7.58
CA GLY A 183 4.68 -1.30 -7.03
C GLY A 183 4.67 -1.54 -5.54
N THR A 184 5.82 -1.95 -5.01
CA THR A 184 5.98 -2.29 -3.59
C THR A 184 7.17 -1.58 -2.95
N PRO A 185 7.08 -1.27 -1.64
CA PRO A 185 5.88 -1.38 -0.83
C PRO A 185 4.85 -0.32 -1.23
N SER A 186 3.56 -0.65 -1.12
CA SER A 186 2.46 0.30 -1.21
C SER A 186 1.59 0.18 0.03
N PHE A 187 1.00 1.27 0.46
CA PHE A 187 0.21 1.30 1.69
C PHE A 187 -1.17 1.90 1.45
N ILE A 188 -2.16 1.40 2.20
CA ILE A 188 -3.43 2.08 2.40
C ILE A 188 -3.48 2.48 3.87
N ILE A 189 -3.62 3.78 4.14
CA ILE A 189 -3.55 4.34 5.50
C ILE A 189 -4.83 5.11 5.77
N GLY A 190 -5.56 4.72 6.81
CA GLY A 190 -6.83 5.37 7.13
C GLY A 190 -7.53 4.82 8.36
N ARG A 191 -8.86 4.86 8.34
CA ARG A 191 -9.71 4.38 9.43
C ARG A 191 -10.54 3.19 9.00
N THR A 192 -10.69 2.22 9.88
CA THR A 192 -11.54 1.05 9.65
C THR A 192 -12.87 1.20 10.38
N VAL A 193 -13.96 1.14 9.65
CA VAL A 193 -15.33 1.15 10.18
C VAL A 193 -16.09 -0.04 9.61
N ASN A 194 -16.69 -0.85 10.45
CA ASN A 194 -17.48 -2.03 10.05
C ASN A 194 -16.70 -2.98 9.09
N GLY A 195 -15.39 -3.13 9.31
CA GLY A 195 -14.55 -4.01 8.50
C GLY A 195 -14.15 -3.43 7.13
N VAL A 196 -14.45 -2.16 6.85
CA VAL A 196 -13.99 -1.46 5.64
C VAL A 196 -12.97 -0.40 6.03
N LEU A 197 -11.77 -0.47 5.46
CA LEU A 197 -10.75 0.56 5.56
C LEU A 197 -11.01 1.62 4.50
N THR A 198 -11.25 2.85 4.93
CA THR A 198 -11.26 4.05 4.07
C THR A 198 -9.98 4.81 4.32
N GLY A 199 -9.14 4.98 3.31
CA GLY A 199 -7.82 5.54 3.49
C GLY A 199 -7.16 6.04 2.22
N GLN A 200 -6.00 6.66 2.40
CA GLN A 200 -5.15 7.18 1.33
C GLN A 200 -4.17 6.13 0.84
N ARG A 201 -3.92 6.13 -0.47
CA ARG A 201 -2.81 5.36 -1.06
C ARG A 201 -1.50 6.09 -0.81
N VAL A 202 -0.49 5.34 -0.36
CA VAL A 202 0.87 5.83 -0.15
C VAL A 202 1.83 4.85 -0.82
N ALA A 203 2.69 5.33 -1.71
CA ALA A 203 3.61 4.49 -2.47
C ALA A 203 5.06 4.64 -1.99
N GLY A 204 5.76 3.49 -1.96
CA GLY A 204 7.19 3.42 -1.74
C GLY A 204 7.63 3.38 -0.28
N ALA A 205 8.91 3.07 -0.08
CA ALA A 205 9.55 3.01 1.22
C ALA A 205 9.85 4.42 1.73
N LEU A 206 8.82 5.11 2.23
CA LEU A 206 8.96 6.45 2.79
C LEU A 206 9.80 6.41 4.09
N PRO A 207 10.52 7.49 4.39
CA PRO A 207 11.17 7.68 5.68
C PRO A 207 10.15 7.68 6.84
N TYR A 208 10.60 7.26 8.02
CA TYR A 208 9.74 7.26 9.22
C TYR A 208 9.09 8.62 9.50
N ALA A 209 9.82 9.72 9.29
CA ALA A 209 9.30 11.07 9.55
C ALA A 209 8.05 11.39 8.74
N ASP A 210 7.96 10.91 7.50
CA ASP A 210 6.82 11.14 6.62
C ASP A 210 5.61 10.29 7.06
N PHE A 211 5.83 9.03 7.46
CA PHE A 211 4.80 8.19 8.08
C PHE A 211 4.26 8.83 9.36
N ASP A 212 5.15 9.27 10.25
CA ASP A 212 4.79 9.88 11.54
C ASP A 212 3.96 11.15 11.34
N ALA A 213 4.37 12.02 10.42
CA ALA A 213 3.62 13.23 10.09
C ALA A 213 2.22 12.93 9.51
N GLY A 214 2.14 11.98 8.57
CA GLY A 214 0.87 11.55 7.97
C GLY A 214 -0.09 10.94 8.99
N LEU A 215 0.39 10.03 9.83
CA LEU A 215 -0.41 9.40 10.88
C LEU A 215 -0.89 10.41 11.93
N LYS A 216 -0.05 11.37 12.34
CA LYS A 216 -0.45 12.47 13.24
C LYS A 216 -1.55 13.33 12.63
N SER A 217 -1.42 13.68 11.35
CA SER A 217 -2.45 14.44 10.63
C SER A 217 -3.79 13.71 10.60
N LEU A 218 -3.78 12.40 10.31
CA LEU A 218 -5.00 11.58 10.29
C LEU A 218 -5.64 11.44 11.66
N LEU A 219 -4.87 11.41 12.74
CA LEU A 219 -5.42 11.40 14.11
C LEU A 219 -6.06 12.72 14.48
N ALA A 220 -5.46 13.86 14.07
CA ALA A 220 -5.95 15.19 14.43
C ALA A 220 -7.19 15.61 13.65
N GLY A 221 -7.41 15.06 12.46
CA GLY A 221 -8.52 15.39 11.54
C GLY A 221 -9.79 14.54 11.70
N GLY A 222 -9.87 13.70 12.75
CA GLY A 222 -10.98 12.77 13.01
C GLY A 222 -11.86 13.16 14.18
#